data_67d29ee188e2b1b58ffad3af0a360353
#
_entry.id   67d29ee188e2b1b58ffad3af0a360353
#
_cell.length_a   1.000
_cell.length_b   1.000
_cell.length_c   1.000
_cell.angle_alpha   90.00
_cell.angle_beta   90.00
_cell.angle_gamma   90.00
#
_symmetry.space_group_name_H-M   'P 1'
#
loop_
_entity.id
_entity.type
_entity.pdbx_description
1 polymer ?
#
loop_
_entity_poly.entity_id
_entity_poly.type
_entity_poly.pdbx_seq_one_letter_code
_entity_poly.pdbx_strand_id
1 'polypeptide(L)'
;IVDMYTELSGRASFLVAVPRSRKAAVKSVLFQPLSFIEFEADYRPNATLYRIKEAKSFYPFSSIPYDPYKSSMALFLSEFLYRAVREEAENRPLFAYLQHSIIWLDECGGGFANFHLVFLMRLSRFLGLYPNLEDYHTGDYFDLLNACFTSIRPQLHSSYINPEEAGRLRQLM
;
A
#
# COMPACT_ATOMS: atom_id res chain seq x y z
N ILE A 1 1.69 -13.27 -15.04
CA ILE A 1 1.40 -11.83 -15.02
C ILE A 1 1.68 -11.32 -13.62
N VAL A 2 2.24 -10.12 -13.53
CA VAL A 2 2.53 -9.42 -12.28
C VAL A 2 1.89 -8.04 -12.36
N ASP A 3 1.11 -7.67 -11.34
CA ASP A 3 0.57 -6.32 -11.18
C ASP A 3 1.54 -5.51 -10.32
N MET A 4 1.89 -4.32 -10.78
CA MET A 4 2.83 -3.45 -10.09
C MET A 4 2.30 -2.03 -10.01
N TYR A 5 2.65 -1.34 -8.94
CA TYR A 5 2.47 0.09 -8.83
C TYR A 5 3.79 0.78 -9.19
N THR A 6 3.79 1.54 -10.27
CA THR A 6 4.98 2.15 -10.86
C THR A 6 5.03 3.65 -10.61
N GLU A 7 6.23 4.21 -10.54
CA GLU A 7 6.44 5.64 -10.35
C GLU A 7 5.85 6.48 -11.49
N LEU A 8 6.00 6.00 -12.75
CA LEU A 8 5.69 6.79 -13.94
C LEU A 8 4.27 6.59 -14.48
N SER A 9 3.60 5.48 -14.13
CA SER A 9 2.32 5.11 -14.75
C SER A 9 1.30 4.58 -13.75
N GLY A 10 1.55 4.71 -12.43
CA GLY A 10 0.67 4.13 -11.43
C GLY A 10 0.57 2.62 -11.56
N ARG A 11 -0.64 2.06 -11.43
CA ARG A 11 -0.85 0.62 -11.53
C ARG A 11 -0.78 0.16 -12.98
N ALA A 12 0.01 -0.87 -13.24
CA ALA A 12 0.12 -1.51 -14.53
C ALA A 12 0.39 -3.01 -14.42
N SER A 13 -0.05 -3.78 -15.42
CA SER A 13 0.13 -5.23 -15.49
C SER A 13 1.27 -5.58 -16.44
N PHE A 14 2.11 -6.50 -16.02
CA PHE A 14 3.31 -6.89 -16.78
C PHE A 14 3.36 -8.39 -17.01
N LEU A 15 3.74 -8.77 -18.23
CA LEU A 15 4.08 -10.13 -18.58
C LEU A 15 5.55 -10.37 -18.28
N VAL A 16 5.80 -11.29 -17.37
CA VAL A 16 7.15 -11.71 -16.98
C VAL A 16 7.42 -13.08 -17.56
N ALA A 17 8.38 -13.16 -18.46
CA ALA A 17 8.93 -14.43 -18.91
C ALA A 17 10.03 -14.84 -17.92
N VAL A 18 9.78 -15.84 -17.08
CA VAL A 18 10.77 -16.36 -16.12
C VAL A 18 11.43 -17.61 -16.71
N PRO A 19 12.61 -17.50 -17.32
CA PRO A 19 13.35 -18.65 -17.80
C PRO A 19 13.87 -19.49 -16.63
N ARG A 20 13.98 -20.79 -16.81
CA ARG A 20 14.56 -21.70 -15.81
C ARG A 20 16.09 -21.60 -15.66
N SER A 21 16.74 -20.78 -16.46
CA SER A 21 18.20 -20.60 -16.45
C SER A 21 18.67 -19.73 -15.29
N ARG A 22 19.78 -20.12 -14.65
CA ARG A 22 20.45 -19.29 -13.61
C ARG A 22 20.97 -17.94 -14.15
N LYS A 23 21.21 -17.84 -15.47
CA LYS A 23 21.71 -16.62 -16.15
C LYS A 23 20.57 -15.75 -16.71
N ALA A 24 19.31 -16.02 -16.34
CA ALA A 24 18.18 -15.26 -16.82
C ALA A 24 18.26 -13.79 -16.37
N ALA A 25 17.98 -12.87 -17.27
CA ALA A 25 17.90 -11.43 -17.01
C ALA A 25 16.76 -11.09 -16.04
N VAL A 26 15.75 -11.96 -15.95
CA VAL A 26 14.61 -11.81 -15.05
C VAL A 26 14.46 -13.06 -14.17
N LYS A 27 14.49 -12.89 -12.86
CA LYS A 27 14.38 -13.97 -11.88
C LYS A 27 13.05 -13.86 -11.12
N SER A 28 12.37 -14.98 -10.88
CA SER A 28 11.09 -15.02 -10.15
C SER A 28 11.18 -14.46 -8.73
N VAL A 29 12.34 -14.59 -8.08
CA VAL A 29 12.58 -14.07 -6.73
C VAL A 29 12.42 -12.55 -6.62
N LEU A 30 12.53 -11.81 -7.73
CA LEU A 30 12.34 -10.37 -7.76
C LEU A 30 10.87 -9.96 -7.55
N PHE A 31 9.91 -10.86 -7.82
CA PHE A 31 8.48 -10.56 -7.81
C PHE A 31 7.80 -11.08 -6.54
N GLN A 32 8.43 -10.87 -5.40
CA GLN A 32 7.80 -11.10 -4.11
C GLN A 32 6.86 -9.94 -3.76
N PRO A 33 5.83 -10.17 -2.91
CA PRO A 33 4.96 -9.11 -2.46
C PRO A 33 5.74 -7.89 -1.93
N LEU A 34 5.36 -6.69 -2.39
CA LEU A 34 5.97 -5.40 -2.05
C LEU A 34 7.44 -5.20 -2.43
N SER A 35 8.05 -6.14 -3.19
CA SER A 35 9.44 -5.99 -3.65
C SER A 35 9.62 -4.75 -4.51
N PHE A 36 10.73 -4.04 -4.31
CA PHE A 36 11.13 -2.91 -5.13
C PHE A 36 12.06 -3.38 -6.24
N ILE A 37 11.64 -3.14 -7.46
CA ILE A 37 12.38 -3.49 -8.64
C ILE A 37 12.54 -2.28 -9.57
N GLU A 38 13.69 -2.22 -10.22
CA GLU A 38 13.94 -1.38 -11.38
C GLU A 38 13.89 -2.27 -12.62
N PHE A 39 13.15 -1.86 -13.64
CA PHE A 39 12.95 -2.70 -14.81
C PHE A 39 12.78 -1.90 -16.10
N GLU A 40 13.07 -2.54 -17.21
CA GLU A 40 12.76 -2.06 -18.55
C GLU A 40 11.60 -2.86 -19.14
N ALA A 41 10.63 -2.18 -19.70
CA ALA A 41 9.48 -2.80 -20.35
C ALA A 41 9.22 -2.22 -21.73
N ASP A 42 8.68 -3.06 -22.64
CA ASP A 42 8.19 -2.60 -23.93
C ASP A 42 6.87 -1.83 -23.75
N TYR A 43 6.96 -0.51 -23.82
CA TYR A 43 5.77 0.32 -23.84
C TYR A 43 5.14 0.29 -25.23
N ARG A 44 3.84 -0.02 -25.30
CA ARG A 44 3.05 0.04 -26.53
C ARG A 44 1.79 0.85 -26.25
N PRO A 45 1.53 1.93 -26.99
CA PRO A 45 0.28 2.69 -26.85
C PRO A 45 -0.93 1.75 -26.96
N ASN A 46 -1.91 1.93 -26.07
CA ASN A 46 -3.15 1.12 -26.00
C ASN A 46 -2.97 -0.37 -25.62
N ALA A 47 -1.82 -0.78 -25.14
CA ALA A 47 -1.65 -2.12 -24.57
C ALA A 47 -2.07 -2.12 -23.10
N THR A 48 -2.79 -3.16 -22.68
CA THR A 48 -3.16 -3.40 -21.28
C THR A 48 -2.14 -4.27 -20.54
N LEU A 49 -1.17 -4.81 -21.27
CA LEU A 49 -0.16 -5.72 -20.74
C LEU A 49 1.19 -5.42 -21.40
N TYR A 50 2.19 -5.10 -20.59
CA TYR A 50 3.54 -4.77 -21.03
C TYR A 50 4.49 -5.93 -20.74
N ARG A 51 5.51 -6.12 -21.60
CA ARG A 51 6.50 -7.18 -21.39
C ARG A 51 7.76 -6.62 -20.77
N ILE A 52 8.18 -7.20 -19.64
CA ILE A 52 9.47 -6.90 -19.01
C ILE A 52 10.60 -7.55 -19.80
N LYS A 53 11.62 -6.76 -20.14
CA LYS A 53 12.87 -7.20 -20.78
C LYS A 53 13.91 -7.56 -19.75
N GLU A 54 14.17 -6.63 -18.84
CA GLU A 54 15.18 -6.73 -17.81
C GLU A 54 14.59 -6.22 -16.48
N ALA A 55 14.99 -6.84 -15.37
CA ALA A 55 14.62 -6.42 -14.04
C ALA A 55 15.73 -6.71 -13.05
N LYS A 56 15.94 -5.79 -12.11
CA LYS A 56 16.85 -5.95 -10.99
C LYS A 56 16.22 -5.47 -9.69
N SER A 57 16.70 -5.95 -8.57
CA SER A 57 16.28 -5.44 -7.27
C SER A 57 16.81 -4.00 -7.12
N PHE A 58 15.90 -3.07 -6.82
CA PHE A 58 16.24 -1.71 -6.42
C PHE A 58 16.63 -1.65 -4.95
N TYR A 59 15.88 -2.33 -4.09
CA TYR A 59 16.12 -2.41 -2.65
C TYR A 59 15.91 -3.86 -2.17
N PRO A 60 16.99 -4.58 -1.81
CA PRO A 60 16.87 -5.93 -1.28
C PRO A 60 16.44 -5.86 0.20
N PHE A 61 15.30 -6.45 0.53
CA PHE A 61 14.85 -6.52 1.91
C PHE A 61 15.80 -7.32 2.79
N SER A 62 16.05 -6.78 4.00
CA SER A 62 16.95 -7.36 5.00
C SER A 62 16.20 -8.08 6.12
N SER A 63 14.98 -7.73 6.41
CA SER A 63 14.22 -8.28 7.53
C SER A 63 12.82 -8.78 7.16
N ILE A 64 12.09 -8.12 6.26
CA ILE A 64 10.72 -8.52 5.88
C ILE A 64 10.62 -10.01 5.50
N PRO A 65 11.51 -10.60 4.68
CA PRO A 65 11.40 -12.02 4.32
C PRO A 65 11.71 -13.01 5.46
N TYR A 66 12.37 -12.53 6.51
CA TYR A 66 12.89 -13.37 7.58
C TYR A 66 12.15 -13.22 8.90
N ASP A 67 11.39 -12.13 9.08
CA ASP A 67 10.54 -11.89 10.25
C ASP A 67 9.11 -12.30 9.93
N PRO A 68 8.51 -13.29 10.61
CA PRO A 68 7.15 -13.77 10.34
C PRO A 68 6.08 -12.69 10.48
N TYR A 69 6.25 -11.76 11.43
CA TYR A 69 5.29 -10.66 11.64
C TYR A 69 5.35 -9.65 10.50
N LYS A 70 6.57 -9.24 10.10
CA LYS A 70 6.76 -8.33 8.97
C LYS A 70 6.30 -8.96 7.65
N SER A 71 6.61 -10.23 7.42
CA SER A 71 6.13 -10.99 6.25
C SER A 71 4.61 -11.02 6.18
N SER A 72 3.94 -11.28 7.31
CA SER A 72 2.47 -11.31 7.37
C SER A 72 1.87 -9.94 7.08
N MET A 73 2.46 -8.87 7.61
CA MET A 73 2.05 -7.49 7.29
C MET A 73 2.26 -7.16 5.81
N ALA A 74 3.40 -7.55 5.24
CA ALA A 74 3.69 -7.32 3.82
C ALA A 74 2.70 -8.04 2.91
N LEU A 75 2.33 -9.29 3.21
CA LEU A 75 1.30 -10.02 2.49
C LEU A 75 -0.06 -9.34 2.58
N PHE A 76 -0.48 -8.94 3.78
CA PHE A 76 -1.72 -8.22 3.99
C PHE A 76 -1.76 -6.91 3.22
N LEU A 77 -0.70 -6.10 3.33
CA LEU A 77 -0.63 -4.80 2.67
C LEU A 77 -0.57 -4.94 1.14
N SER A 78 0.10 -5.95 0.61
CA SER A 78 0.13 -6.19 -0.84
C SER A 78 -1.26 -6.49 -1.40
N GLU A 79 -2.03 -7.33 -0.72
CA GLU A 79 -3.41 -7.64 -1.10
C GLU A 79 -4.32 -6.43 -0.97
N PHE A 80 -4.16 -5.65 0.12
CA PHE A 80 -4.93 -4.42 0.32
C PHE A 80 -4.64 -3.40 -0.79
N LEU A 81 -3.37 -3.13 -1.07
CA LEU A 81 -2.96 -2.21 -2.13
C LEU A 81 -3.46 -2.65 -3.51
N TYR A 82 -3.38 -3.94 -3.80
CA TYR A 82 -3.92 -4.51 -5.04
C TYR A 82 -5.41 -4.19 -5.24
N ARG A 83 -6.20 -4.17 -4.17
CA ARG A 83 -7.63 -3.88 -4.22
C ARG A 83 -7.96 -2.39 -4.16
N ALA A 84 -7.21 -1.63 -3.35
CA ALA A 84 -7.52 -0.24 -3.04
C ALA A 84 -6.93 0.74 -4.07
N VAL A 85 -5.69 0.50 -4.53
CA VAL A 85 -5.00 1.40 -5.46
C VAL A 85 -5.23 0.91 -6.89
N ARG A 86 -6.11 1.62 -7.60
CA ARG A 86 -6.54 1.23 -8.96
C ARG A 86 -6.14 2.25 -10.03
N GLU A 87 -5.57 3.37 -9.63
CA GLU A 87 -5.22 4.44 -10.57
C GLU A 87 -4.08 4.01 -11.49
N GLU A 88 -4.34 4.13 -12.78
CA GLU A 88 -3.39 3.86 -13.88
C GLU A 88 -2.75 5.19 -14.36
N ALA A 89 -2.46 6.08 -13.41
CA ALA A 89 -1.87 7.37 -13.66
C ALA A 89 -0.69 7.62 -12.72
N GLU A 90 0.24 8.46 -13.16
CA GLU A 90 1.37 8.89 -12.34
C GLU A 90 0.88 9.58 -11.05
N ASN A 91 1.35 9.08 -9.90
CA ASN A 91 1.14 9.68 -8.59
C ASN A 91 2.41 9.54 -7.75
N ARG A 92 3.38 10.40 -8.00
CA ARG A 92 4.68 10.39 -7.31
C ARG A 92 4.57 10.51 -5.79
N PRO A 93 3.69 11.36 -5.22
CA PRO A 93 3.53 11.41 -3.76
C PRO A 93 3.09 10.07 -3.16
N LEU A 94 2.13 9.38 -3.79
CA LEU A 94 1.71 8.06 -3.35
C LEU A 94 2.84 7.04 -3.49
N PHE A 95 3.55 7.02 -4.63
CA PHE A 95 4.68 6.13 -4.84
C PHE A 95 5.75 6.31 -3.77
N ALA A 96 6.16 7.54 -3.51
CA ALA A 96 7.14 7.87 -2.48
C ALA A 96 6.67 7.45 -1.07
N TYR A 97 5.38 7.66 -0.76
CA TYR A 97 4.79 7.21 0.50
C TYR A 97 4.90 5.70 0.67
N LEU A 98 4.50 4.93 -0.36
CA LEU A 98 4.58 3.47 -0.35
C LEU A 98 6.02 3.00 -0.16
N GLN A 99 6.95 3.55 -0.94
CA GLN A 99 8.36 3.20 -0.88
C GLN A 99 8.95 3.45 0.50
N HIS A 100 8.84 4.67 1.03
CA HIS A 100 9.41 5.02 2.32
C HIS A 100 8.80 4.21 3.47
N SER A 101 7.49 3.96 3.42
CA SER A 101 6.82 3.20 4.48
C SER A 101 7.29 1.75 4.53
N ILE A 102 7.43 1.09 3.39
CA ILE A 102 7.87 -0.31 3.32
C ILE A 102 9.36 -0.44 3.67
N ILE A 103 10.20 0.49 3.24
CA ILE A 103 11.61 0.54 3.64
C ILE A 103 11.72 0.72 5.16
N TRP A 104 10.92 1.63 5.75
CA TRP A 104 10.88 1.79 7.20
C TRP A 104 10.50 0.49 7.91
N LEU A 105 9.49 -0.25 7.42
CA LEU A 105 9.12 -1.55 8.00
C LEU A 105 10.29 -2.54 7.94
N ASP A 106 11.02 -2.57 6.84
CA ASP A 106 12.18 -3.45 6.71
C ASP A 106 13.30 -3.08 7.70
N GLU A 107 13.61 -1.80 7.85
CA GLU A 107 14.73 -1.32 8.63
C GLU A 107 14.44 -1.26 10.14
N CYS A 108 13.17 -1.11 10.56
CA CYS A 108 12.87 -0.94 11.97
C CYS A 108 13.19 -2.19 12.81
N GLY A 109 13.90 -2.00 13.93
CA GLY A 109 14.28 -3.08 14.86
C GLY A 109 13.18 -3.47 15.84
N GLY A 110 12.09 -2.70 15.93
CA GLY A 110 10.97 -2.93 16.86
C GLY A 110 9.92 -1.84 16.80
N GLY A 111 8.83 -1.97 17.57
CA GLY A 111 7.76 -0.98 17.63
C GLY A 111 6.83 -0.96 16.42
N PHE A 112 6.87 -1.96 15.55
CA PHE A 112 6.10 -2.01 14.31
C PHE A 112 4.73 -2.72 14.43
N ALA A 113 4.31 -3.14 15.61
CA ALA A 113 3.08 -3.92 15.79
C ALA A 113 1.84 -3.25 15.15
N ASN A 114 1.73 -1.93 15.26
CA ASN A 114 0.63 -1.14 14.69
C ASN A 114 0.96 -0.50 13.33
N PHE A 115 2.07 -0.87 12.71
CA PHE A 115 2.50 -0.29 11.44
C PHE A 115 1.41 -0.33 10.36
N HIS A 116 0.78 -1.49 10.18
CA HIS A 116 -0.28 -1.67 9.17
C HIS A 116 -1.47 -0.73 9.39
N LEU A 117 -1.86 -0.45 10.64
CA LEU A 117 -2.95 0.48 10.95
C LEU A 117 -2.57 1.92 10.59
N VAL A 118 -1.39 2.37 11.04
CA VAL A 118 -0.87 3.71 10.70
C VAL A 118 -0.68 3.87 9.20
N PHE A 119 -0.16 2.84 8.54
CA PHE A 119 0.01 2.82 7.09
C PHE A 119 -1.34 3.02 6.37
N LEU A 120 -2.36 2.26 6.74
CA LEU A 120 -3.68 2.36 6.10
C LEU A 120 -4.34 3.72 6.36
N MET A 121 -4.24 4.25 7.56
CA MET A 121 -4.77 5.57 7.90
C MET A 121 -4.10 6.67 7.08
N ARG A 122 -2.80 6.65 6.93
CA ARG A 122 -2.09 7.62 6.09
C ARG A 122 -2.35 7.43 4.59
N LEU A 123 -2.50 6.18 4.14
CA LEU A 123 -2.87 5.86 2.76
C LEU A 123 -4.24 6.45 2.40
N SER A 124 -5.19 6.53 3.35
CA SER A 124 -6.53 7.09 3.11
C SER A 124 -6.51 8.53 2.58
N ARG A 125 -5.44 9.31 2.86
CA ARG A 125 -5.24 10.65 2.28
C ARG A 125 -5.14 10.62 0.77
N PHE A 126 -4.41 9.64 0.23
CA PHE A 126 -4.23 9.47 -1.21
C PHE A 126 -5.48 8.91 -1.89
N LEU A 127 -6.33 8.23 -1.12
CA LEU A 127 -7.59 7.66 -1.60
C LEU A 127 -8.78 8.64 -1.47
N GLY A 128 -8.56 9.85 -0.95
CA GLY A 128 -9.62 10.83 -0.71
C GLY A 128 -10.59 10.46 0.43
N LEU A 129 -10.17 9.55 1.31
CA LEU A 129 -10.97 9.02 2.42
C LEU A 129 -10.46 9.47 3.79
N TYR A 130 -9.58 10.49 3.83
CA TYR A 130 -9.01 10.94 5.08
C TYR A 130 -10.04 11.75 5.89
N PRO A 131 -10.22 11.43 7.17
CA PRO A 131 -11.24 12.07 8.01
C PRO A 131 -10.98 13.57 8.29
N ASN A 132 -12.05 14.25 8.66
CA ASN A 132 -12.07 15.67 9.05
C ASN A 132 -11.51 15.88 10.48
N LEU A 133 -10.20 15.74 10.65
CA LEU A 133 -9.55 15.84 11.97
C LEU A 133 -9.71 17.19 12.65
N GLU A 134 -9.82 18.26 11.86
CA GLU A 134 -9.95 19.63 12.38
C GLU A 134 -11.26 19.83 13.15
N ASP A 135 -12.30 19.10 12.80
CA ASP A 135 -13.62 19.17 13.41
C ASP A 135 -13.83 18.17 14.57
N TYR A 136 -12.81 17.36 14.89
CA TYR A 136 -12.94 16.37 15.95
C TYR A 136 -13.03 16.98 17.35
N HIS A 137 -14.03 16.56 18.10
CA HIS A 137 -14.19 16.85 19.53
C HIS A 137 -14.24 15.57 20.35
N THR A 138 -13.76 15.63 21.58
CA THR A 138 -13.85 14.50 22.52
C THR A 138 -15.31 14.12 22.75
N GLY A 139 -15.64 12.86 22.49
CA GLY A 139 -17.01 12.37 22.58
C GLY A 139 -17.71 12.22 21.23
N ASP A 140 -17.04 12.55 20.12
CA ASP A 140 -17.57 12.34 18.78
C ASP A 140 -17.59 10.86 18.40
N TYR A 141 -18.59 10.49 17.62
CA TYR A 141 -18.63 9.23 16.86
C TYR A 141 -17.81 9.36 15.59
N PHE A 142 -17.39 8.25 15.01
CA PHE A 142 -16.82 8.23 13.67
C PHE A 142 -17.77 7.50 12.70
N ASP A 143 -18.28 8.22 11.72
CA ASP A 143 -19.13 7.68 10.67
C ASP A 143 -18.28 6.99 9.61
N LEU A 144 -18.39 5.67 9.50
CA LEU A 144 -17.62 4.87 8.55
C LEU A 144 -18.07 5.03 7.11
N LEU A 145 -19.31 5.44 6.85
CA LEU A 145 -19.78 5.63 5.47
C LEU A 145 -19.33 6.98 4.91
N ASN A 146 -19.33 8.00 5.75
CA ASN A 146 -18.94 9.35 5.34
C ASN A 146 -17.48 9.68 5.67
N ALA A 147 -16.77 8.76 6.33
CA ALA A 147 -15.38 8.91 6.77
C ALA A 147 -15.15 10.22 7.57
N CYS A 148 -16.04 10.56 8.49
CA CYS A 148 -15.98 11.80 9.26
C CYS A 148 -16.33 11.61 10.73
N PHE A 149 -15.78 12.49 11.57
CA PHE A 149 -16.19 12.62 12.98
C PHE A 149 -17.48 13.42 13.07
N THR A 150 -18.37 13.04 13.97
CA THR A 150 -19.66 13.70 14.22
C THR A 150 -20.08 13.60 15.67
N SER A 151 -20.60 14.70 16.22
CA SER A 151 -21.12 14.76 17.59
C SER A 151 -22.44 14.00 17.77
N ILE A 152 -23.15 13.73 16.68
CA ILE A 152 -24.44 13.05 16.70
C ILE A 152 -24.27 11.62 16.18
N ARG A 153 -24.78 10.66 16.95
CA ARG A 153 -24.81 9.26 16.52
C ARG A 153 -25.55 9.13 15.17
N PRO A 154 -24.94 8.53 14.12
CA PRO A 154 -25.62 8.26 12.87
C PRO A 154 -26.88 7.43 13.09
N GLN A 155 -28.04 7.94 12.64
CA GLN A 155 -29.35 7.29 12.85
C GLN A 155 -29.81 6.48 11.65
N LEU A 156 -29.27 6.78 10.44
CA LEU A 156 -29.70 6.14 9.19
C LEU A 156 -29.02 4.79 8.92
N HIS A 157 -27.95 4.47 9.67
CA HIS A 157 -27.17 3.24 9.53
C HIS A 157 -26.45 2.88 10.84
N SER A 158 -25.98 1.64 10.91
CA SER A 158 -25.19 1.12 12.04
C SER A 158 -23.67 1.13 11.82
N SER A 159 -23.22 1.65 10.66
CA SER A 159 -21.80 1.69 10.29
C SER A 159 -21.10 2.90 10.90
N TYR A 160 -20.89 2.88 12.21
CA TYR A 160 -20.15 3.91 12.94
C TYR A 160 -19.34 3.29 14.08
N ILE A 161 -18.34 4.02 14.54
CA ILE A 161 -17.52 3.69 15.72
C ILE A 161 -17.96 4.57 16.87
N ASN A 162 -18.02 4.01 18.08
CA ASN A 162 -18.39 4.74 19.29
C ASN A 162 -17.31 5.78 19.70
N PRO A 163 -17.64 6.74 20.58
CA PRO A 163 -16.70 7.81 20.93
C PRO A 163 -15.37 7.36 21.52
N GLU A 164 -15.36 6.29 22.31
CA GLU A 164 -14.12 5.76 22.90
C GLU A 164 -13.18 5.23 21.81
N GLU A 165 -13.71 4.42 20.91
CA GLU A 165 -12.95 3.85 19.78
C GLU A 165 -12.59 4.92 18.75
N ALA A 166 -13.46 5.90 18.51
CA ALA A 166 -13.20 7.05 17.64
C ALA A 166 -12.03 7.90 18.18
N GLY A 167 -11.91 8.07 19.50
CA GLY A 167 -10.76 8.70 20.13
C GLY A 167 -9.45 7.93 19.90
N ARG A 168 -9.48 6.59 19.91
CA ARG A 168 -8.32 5.75 19.59
C ARG A 168 -7.96 5.84 18.10
N LEU A 169 -8.97 5.85 17.23
CA LEU A 169 -8.76 6.04 15.78
C LEU A 169 -8.01 7.35 15.51
N ARG A 170 -8.41 8.44 16.16
CA ARG A 170 -7.74 9.73 16.02
C ARG A 170 -6.24 9.68 16.39
N GLN A 171 -5.84 8.82 17.33
CA GLN A 171 -4.43 8.69 17.72
C GLN A 171 -3.57 8.02 16.65
N LEU A 172 -4.17 7.27 15.72
CA LEU A 172 -3.47 6.63 14.60
C LEU A 172 -3.23 7.57 13.42
N MET A 173 -3.88 8.72 13.41
CA MET A 173 -3.90 9.68 12.31
C MET A 173 -2.87 10.79 12.52
#